data_6d8a9bd7a0485a2e9dd7c2212963a471
#
_entry.id   6d8a9bd7a0485a2e9dd7c2212963a471
#
_cell.length_a   1.000
_cell.length_b   1.000
_cell.length_c   1.000
_cell.angle_alpha   90.00
_cell.angle_beta   90.00
_cell.angle_gamma   90.00
#
_symmetry.space_group_name_H-M   'P 1'
#
loop_
_entity.id
_entity.type
_entity.pdbx_description
1 polymer ?
#
loop_
_entity_poly.entity_id
_entity_poly.type
_entity_poly.pdbx_seq_one_letter_code
_entity_poly.pdbx_strand_id
1 'polypeptide(L)'
;MKRKPLLSNCLLGFKVLILAGIVTILAGCSSSELITVLNPAVTEKLADRVPLTERLDTLDGKTVYLVDMNYEGIGGTPVMREMQRWFAKNMPGVNAVYRLKRGNYVSDDPELWKEIKEKGGNAVIMGVAG
;
A
#
# COMPACT_ATOMS: atom_id res chain seq x y z
N MET A 1 -82.42 -8.54 -11.12
CA MET A 1 -81.24 -7.81 -11.63
C MET A 1 -80.14 -7.74 -10.54
N LYS A 2 -79.07 -8.53 -10.67
CA LYS A 2 -77.92 -8.51 -9.72
C LYS A 2 -76.94 -7.41 -10.11
N ARG A 3 -76.85 -6.36 -9.33
CA ARG A 3 -75.80 -5.34 -9.52
C ARG A 3 -74.42 -5.94 -9.13
N LYS A 4 -73.52 -6.08 -10.06
CA LYS A 4 -72.14 -6.47 -9.75
C LYS A 4 -71.42 -5.31 -9.02
N PRO A 5 -70.64 -5.60 -8.00
CA PRO A 5 -70.02 -4.55 -7.20
C PRO A 5 -68.90 -3.87 -8.02
N LEU A 6 -69.05 -2.57 -8.30
CA LEU A 6 -68.06 -1.71 -8.92
C LEU A 6 -66.75 -1.63 -8.10
N LEU A 7 -66.87 -1.90 -6.80
CA LEU A 7 -65.70 -1.85 -5.89
C LEU A 7 -64.63 -2.91 -6.18
N SER A 8 -65.01 -4.09 -6.70
CA SER A 8 -64.04 -5.16 -6.98
C SER A 8 -63.05 -4.81 -8.09
N ASN A 9 -63.54 -4.09 -9.12
CA ASN A 9 -62.66 -3.71 -10.23
C ASN A 9 -61.73 -2.55 -9.88
N CYS A 10 -62.15 -1.65 -8.98
CA CYS A 10 -61.30 -0.57 -8.51
C CYS A 10 -60.14 -1.09 -7.63
N LEU A 11 -60.40 -2.09 -6.78
CA LEU A 11 -59.39 -2.71 -5.93
C LEU A 11 -58.35 -3.51 -6.74
N LEU A 12 -58.79 -4.15 -7.84
CA LEU A 12 -57.91 -4.89 -8.75
C LEU A 12 -57.00 -3.95 -9.50
N GLY A 13 -57.52 -2.82 -10.01
CA GLY A 13 -56.70 -1.79 -10.69
C GLY A 13 -55.63 -1.17 -9.78
N PHE A 14 -55.97 -0.92 -8.51
CA PHE A 14 -55.04 -0.37 -7.54
C PHE A 14 -53.87 -1.34 -7.20
N LYS A 15 -54.18 -2.64 -7.09
CA LYS A 15 -53.15 -3.67 -6.89
C LYS A 15 -52.21 -3.81 -8.08
N VAL A 16 -52.72 -3.72 -9.30
CA VAL A 16 -51.89 -3.77 -10.51
C VAL A 16 -50.95 -2.55 -10.62
N LEU A 17 -51.44 -1.36 -10.24
CA LEU A 17 -50.65 -0.13 -10.25
C LEU A 17 -49.50 -0.18 -9.22
N ILE A 18 -49.78 -0.72 -8.02
CA ILE A 18 -48.72 -0.90 -7.00
C ILE A 18 -47.67 -1.92 -7.47
N LEU A 19 -48.09 -3.01 -8.09
CA LEU A 19 -47.16 -4.04 -8.57
C LEU A 19 -46.30 -3.51 -9.71
N ALA A 20 -46.86 -2.73 -10.63
CA ALA A 20 -46.11 -2.05 -11.70
C ALA A 20 -45.10 -1.05 -11.15
N GLY A 21 -45.43 -0.29 -10.10
CA GLY A 21 -44.55 0.66 -9.44
C GLY A 21 -43.36 -0.02 -8.76
N ILE A 22 -43.56 -1.19 -8.14
CA ILE A 22 -42.49 -1.95 -7.49
C ILE A 22 -41.51 -2.52 -8.55
N VAL A 23 -42.01 -2.99 -9.67
CA VAL A 23 -41.17 -3.53 -10.75
C VAL A 23 -40.26 -2.44 -11.37
N THR A 24 -40.76 -1.21 -11.51
CA THR A 24 -39.94 -0.09 -12.05
C THR A 24 -38.86 0.37 -11.07
N ILE A 25 -39.04 0.26 -9.76
CA ILE A 25 -38.03 0.60 -8.76
C ILE A 25 -36.91 -0.44 -8.74
N LEU A 26 -37.19 -1.71 -8.98
CA LEU A 26 -36.20 -2.79 -9.03
C LEU A 26 -35.36 -2.78 -10.32
N ALA A 27 -35.83 -2.17 -11.40
CA ALA A 27 -35.09 -2.03 -12.66
C ALA A 27 -34.07 -0.88 -12.64
N GLY A 28 -34.06 -0.05 -11.59
CA GLY A 28 -33.18 1.13 -11.47
C GLY A 28 -31.78 0.86 -10.93
N CYS A 29 -31.41 -0.39 -10.64
CA CYS A 29 -30.01 -0.74 -10.38
C CYS A 29 -29.29 -0.92 -11.72
N SER A 30 -29.03 0.20 -12.42
CA SER A 30 -28.01 0.17 -13.47
C SER A 30 -26.67 -0.13 -12.78
N SER A 31 -26.06 -1.24 -13.17
CA SER A 31 -24.65 -1.50 -12.91
C SER A 31 -23.89 -0.24 -13.33
N SER A 32 -23.30 0.45 -12.37
CA SER A 32 -22.33 1.49 -12.68
C SER A 32 -21.25 0.80 -13.53
N GLU A 33 -21.25 1.08 -14.82
CA GLU A 33 -20.13 0.69 -15.67
C GLU A 33 -18.90 1.32 -15.02
N LEU A 34 -18.04 0.48 -14.45
CA LEU A 34 -16.76 0.92 -13.93
C LEU A 34 -16.02 1.52 -15.12
N ILE A 35 -15.92 2.84 -15.14
CA ILE A 35 -15.10 3.53 -16.14
C ILE A 35 -13.68 3.00 -15.92
N THR A 36 -13.25 2.12 -16.81
CA THR A 36 -11.86 1.67 -16.84
C THR A 36 -11.03 2.87 -17.28
N VAL A 37 -10.51 3.60 -16.30
CA VAL A 37 -9.53 4.64 -16.58
C VAL A 37 -8.25 3.92 -17.00
N LEU A 38 -7.97 3.94 -18.30
CA LEU A 38 -6.67 3.51 -18.80
C LEU A 38 -5.62 4.41 -18.15
N ASN A 39 -4.80 3.83 -17.28
CA ASN A 39 -3.63 4.53 -16.76
C ASN A 39 -2.65 4.72 -17.91
N PRO A 40 -2.48 5.94 -18.45
CA PRO A 40 -1.60 6.18 -19.59
C PRO A 40 -0.12 5.88 -19.30
N ALA A 41 0.23 5.70 -18.03
CA ALA A 41 1.59 5.34 -17.62
C ALA A 41 1.90 3.84 -17.73
N VAL A 42 0.92 2.98 -18.08
CA VAL A 42 1.11 1.52 -18.14
C VAL A 42 1.03 1.03 -19.59
N THR A 43 1.79 1.60 -20.49
CA THR A 43 2.01 1.05 -21.83
C THR A 43 3.21 0.10 -21.87
N GLU A 44 4.06 0.15 -20.87
CA GLU A 44 5.21 -0.74 -20.77
C GLU A 44 4.89 -1.98 -19.93
N LYS A 45 5.44 -3.11 -20.34
CA LYS A 45 5.40 -4.34 -19.57
C LYS A 45 5.98 -4.04 -18.18
N LEU A 46 5.14 -4.09 -17.15
CA LEU A 46 5.62 -3.96 -15.79
C LEU A 46 6.73 -4.99 -15.56
N ALA A 47 7.83 -4.54 -14.98
CA ALA A 47 8.89 -5.43 -14.56
C ALA A 47 8.31 -6.55 -13.68
N ASP A 48 8.81 -7.77 -13.86
CA ASP A 48 8.39 -8.90 -13.05
C ASP A 48 8.58 -8.55 -11.57
N ARG A 49 7.50 -8.66 -10.80
CA ARG A 49 7.56 -8.37 -9.37
C ARG A 49 8.41 -9.43 -8.69
N VAL A 50 9.52 -9.02 -8.14
CA VAL A 50 10.29 -9.88 -7.26
C VAL A 50 9.48 -10.06 -5.96
N PRO A 51 9.24 -11.29 -5.50
CA PRO A 51 8.55 -11.50 -4.24
C PRO A 51 9.34 -10.87 -3.09
N LEU A 52 8.62 -10.37 -2.09
CA LEU A 52 9.27 -9.86 -0.89
C LEU A 52 10.03 -10.98 -0.20
N THR A 53 11.21 -10.65 0.32
CA THR A 53 11.97 -11.56 1.17
C THR A 53 11.15 -11.93 2.40
N GLU A 54 11.28 -13.18 2.85
CA GLU A 54 10.64 -13.64 4.07
C GLU A 54 11.05 -12.75 5.25
N ARG A 55 10.08 -12.45 6.12
CA ARG A 55 10.34 -11.61 7.29
C ARG A 55 11.16 -12.37 8.31
N LEU A 56 12.04 -11.66 8.98
CA LEU A 56 12.78 -12.21 10.12
C LEU A 56 11.83 -12.39 11.31
N ASP A 57 11.88 -13.54 11.95
CA ASP A 57 11.09 -13.83 13.16
C ASP A 57 11.56 -12.99 14.36
N THR A 58 12.86 -12.71 14.42
CA THR A 58 13.48 -11.91 15.48
C THR A 58 14.60 -11.06 14.92
N LEU A 59 14.86 -9.93 15.57
CA LEU A 59 16.02 -9.09 15.31
C LEU A 59 17.21 -9.39 16.23
N ASP A 60 17.03 -10.21 17.27
CA ASP A 60 18.12 -10.56 18.17
C ASP A 60 19.26 -11.29 17.46
N GLY A 61 20.47 -10.85 17.70
CA GLY A 61 21.67 -11.33 17.02
C GLY A 61 21.78 -10.94 15.55
N LYS A 62 20.89 -10.08 15.04
CA LYS A 62 20.90 -9.64 13.65
C LYS A 62 21.59 -8.29 13.47
N THR A 63 22.15 -8.08 12.28
CA THR A 63 22.76 -6.80 11.91
C THR A 63 21.78 -6.02 11.06
N VAL A 64 21.41 -4.83 11.53
CA VAL A 64 20.54 -3.88 10.86
C VAL A 64 21.38 -2.66 10.42
N TYR A 65 21.41 -2.43 9.12
CA TYR A 65 22.09 -1.25 8.57
C TYR A 65 21.13 -0.06 8.50
N LEU A 66 21.55 1.05 9.09
CA LEU A 66 20.87 2.33 9.06
C LEU A 66 21.57 3.20 8.01
N VAL A 67 20.99 3.24 6.82
CA VAL A 67 21.59 3.92 5.66
C VAL A 67 21.00 5.32 5.54
N ASP A 68 21.86 6.31 5.71
CA ASP A 68 21.54 7.71 5.45
C ASP A 68 21.75 8.00 3.97
N MET A 69 20.73 8.59 3.34
CA MET A 69 20.73 8.85 1.88
C MET A 69 21.58 10.04 1.46
N ASN A 70 22.22 10.74 2.41
CA ASN A 70 23.06 11.92 2.12
C ASN A 70 22.31 12.96 1.25
N TYR A 71 21.09 13.29 1.67
CA TYR A 71 20.26 14.23 0.94
C TYR A 71 20.97 15.59 0.81
N GLU A 72 21.08 16.11 -0.43
CA GLU A 72 21.76 17.37 -0.77
C GLU A 72 23.22 17.50 -0.30
N GLY A 73 23.91 16.42 0.00
CA GLY A 73 25.29 16.45 0.50
C GLY A 73 25.42 16.92 1.95
N ILE A 74 24.29 17.12 2.64
CA ILE A 74 24.24 17.38 4.08
C ILE A 74 24.44 16.04 4.78
N GLY A 75 25.69 15.65 4.95
CA GLY A 75 26.04 14.37 5.54
C GLY A 75 25.50 14.22 6.95
N GLY A 76 24.78 13.13 7.18
CA GLY A 76 24.41 12.67 8.50
C GLY A 76 23.20 13.35 9.10
N THR A 77 22.01 12.96 8.64
CA THR A 77 20.78 13.35 9.34
C THR A 77 20.81 12.81 10.77
N PRO A 78 20.37 13.59 11.76
CA PRO A 78 20.38 13.14 13.16
C PRO A 78 19.49 11.91 13.36
N VAL A 79 18.48 11.69 12.50
CA VAL A 79 17.50 10.63 12.64
C VAL A 79 18.14 9.23 12.67
N MET A 80 19.03 8.91 11.71
CA MET A 80 19.64 7.58 11.66
C MET A 80 20.58 7.32 12.83
N ARG A 81 21.26 8.38 13.32
CA ARG A 81 22.10 8.26 14.52
C ARG A 81 21.29 8.12 15.79
N GLU A 82 20.14 8.81 15.89
CA GLU A 82 19.21 8.61 17.01
C GLU A 82 18.59 7.23 17.00
N MET A 83 18.24 6.71 15.83
CA MET A 83 17.78 5.32 15.69
C MET A 83 18.87 4.34 16.16
N GLN A 84 20.12 4.55 15.81
CA GLN A 84 21.23 3.71 16.29
C GLN A 84 21.32 3.73 17.83
N ARG A 85 21.21 4.91 18.45
CA ARG A 85 21.20 5.05 19.91
C ARG A 85 19.98 4.37 20.53
N TRP A 86 18.83 4.50 19.88
CA TRP A 86 17.60 3.86 20.33
C TRP A 86 17.73 2.33 20.33
N PHE A 87 18.28 1.74 19.25
CA PHE A 87 18.55 0.31 19.20
C PHE A 87 19.50 -0.12 20.31
N ALA A 88 20.61 0.58 20.48
CA ALA A 88 21.58 0.26 21.52
C ALA A 88 20.97 0.27 22.94
N LYS A 89 20.01 1.17 23.18
CA LYS A 89 19.33 1.30 24.47
C LYS A 89 18.22 0.29 24.67
N ASN A 90 17.38 0.08 23.67
CA ASN A 90 16.11 -0.65 23.80
C ASN A 90 16.17 -2.08 23.27
N MET A 91 17.11 -2.37 22.36
CA MET A 91 17.28 -3.67 21.73
C MET A 91 18.78 -4.02 21.64
N PRO A 92 19.46 -4.25 22.78
CA PRO A 92 20.93 -4.43 22.80
C PRO A 92 21.39 -5.71 22.08
N GLY A 93 20.49 -6.67 21.83
CA GLY A 93 20.77 -7.83 21.01
C GLY A 93 20.86 -7.55 19.52
N VAL A 94 20.49 -6.35 19.06
CA VAL A 94 20.55 -5.93 17.65
C VAL A 94 21.84 -5.17 17.38
N ASN A 95 22.59 -5.59 16.37
CA ASN A 95 23.76 -4.84 15.91
C ASN A 95 23.33 -3.76 14.90
N ALA A 96 23.06 -2.55 15.36
CA ALA A 96 22.66 -1.43 14.51
C ALA A 96 23.88 -0.68 13.96
N VAL A 97 24.12 -0.76 12.66
CA VAL A 97 25.29 -0.18 11.98
C VAL A 97 24.86 1.01 11.13
N TYR A 98 25.34 2.21 11.48
CA TYR A 98 25.12 3.40 10.67
C TYR A 98 26.06 3.44 9.46
N ARG A 99 25.52 3.82 8.30
CA ARG A 99 26.29 4.11 7.08
C ARG A 99 25.73 5.33 6.37
N LEU A 100 26.61 6.15 5.85
CA LEU A 100 26.28 7.24 4.95
C LEU A 100 26.50 6.76 3.52
N LYS A 101 25.46 6.84 2.70
CA LYS A 101 25.51 6.51 1.27
C LYS A 101 26.37 7.54 0.53
N ARG A 102 27.26 7.11 -0.36
CA ARG A 102 28.00 8.01 -1.23
C ARG A 102 27.11 8.57 -2.34
N GLY A 103 27.45 9.75 -2.81
CA GLY A 103 26.62 10.48 -3.77
C GLY A 103 25.35 11.05 -3.12
N ASN A 104 24.41 11.47 -3.96
CA ASN A 104 23.11 11.97 -3.52
C ASN A 104 22.06 10.83 -3.49
N TYR A 105 20.82 11.18 -3.16
CA TYR A 105 19.71 10.22 -3.05
C TYR A 105 19.36 9.53 -4.39
N VAL A 106 19.70 10.15 -5.55
CA VAL A 106 19.43 9.59 -6.89
C VAL A 106 20.52 8.64 -7.37
N SER A 107 21.75 8.80 -6.85
CA SER A 107 22.90 7.99 -7.29
C SER A 107 22.86 6.61 -6.63
N ASP A 108 23.29 5.59 -7.35
CA ASP A 108 23.53 4.26 -6.75
C ASP A 108 24.87 4.23 -6.01
N ASP A 109 25.02 3.34 -5.03
CA ASP A 109 26.29 3.07 -4.31
C ASP A 109 26.54 1.56 -4.23
N PRO A 110 26.97 0.93 -5.33
CA PRO A 110 27.17 -0.51 -5.41
C PRO A 110 28.16 -1.05 -4.36
N GLU A 111 29.14 -0.25 -3.98
CA GLU A 111 30.15 -0.62 -2.98
C GLU A 111 29.50 -0.75 -1.59
N LEU A 112 28.58 0.15 -1.25
CA LEU A 112 27.84 0.07 0.01
C LEU A 112 26.99 -1.21 0.06
N TRP A 113 26.28 -1.52 -1.00
CA TRP A 113 25.44 -2.73 -1.04
C TRP A 113 26.29 -4.00 -0.99
N LYS A 114 27.42 -3.99 -1.63
CA LYS A 114 28.41 -5.08 -1.54
C LYS A 114 28.92 -5.24 -0.11
N GLU A 115 29.33 -4.13 0.54
CA GLU A 115 29.75 -4.16 1.95
C GLU A 115 28.69 -4.76 2.87
N ILE A 116 27.44 -4.30 2.75
CA ILE A 116 26.32 -4.78 3.57
C ILE A 116 26.13 -6.29 3.40
N LYS A 117 26.19 -6.77 2.16
CA LYS A 117 26.04 -8.20 1.85
C LYS A 117 27.19 -9.02 2.42
N GLU A 118 28.43 -8.59 2.19
CA GLU A 118 29.64 -9.31 2.64
C GLU A 118 29.78 -9.36 4.16
N LYS A 119 29.34 -8.31 4.85
CA LYS A 119 29.34 -8.25 6.31
C LYS A 119 28.08 -8.86 6.97
N GLY A 120 27.26 -9.57 6.21
CA GLY A 120 26.10 -10.29 6.73
C GLY A 120 24.98 -9.39 7.25
N GLY A 121 24.71 -8.27 6.58
CA GLY A 121 23.56 -7.43 6.87
C GLY A 121 22.26 -8.20 6.67
N ASN A 122 21.42 -8.25 7.71
CA ASN A 122 20.15 -8.97 7.70
C ASN A 122 18.97 -8.05 7.32
N ALA A 123 19.08 -6.76 7.59
CA ALA A 123 18.07 -5.77 7.23
C ALA A 123 18.72 -4.40 6.95
N VAL A 124 18.04 -3.60 6.15
CA VAL A 124 18.45 -2.22 5.83
C VAL A 124 17.26 -1.29 6.09
N ILE A 125 17.51 -0.23 6.84
CA ILE A 125 16.57 0.88 7.00
C ILE A 125 17.18 2.08 6.27
N MET A 126 16.45 2.59 5.29
CA MET A 126 16.86 3.75 4.50
C MET A 126 16.00 4.94 4.86
N GLY A 127 16.64 6.08 5.14
CA GLY A 127 15.95 7.34 5.31
C GLY A 127 15.65 7.96 3.94
N VAL A 128 14.38 8.06 3.59
CA VAL A 128 13.94 8.80 2.40
C VAL A 128 13.38 10.12 2.90
N ALA A 129 14.02 11.22 2.51
CA ALA A 129 13.45 12.55 2.72
C ALA A 129 12.47 12.85 1.58
N GLY A 130 11.26 13.28 1.93
CA GLY A 130 10.22 13.76 1.02
C GLY A 130 10.08 15.25 1.11
#